data_b420b63e3a8a60422627a29b89e91b8a
#
_entry.id   b420b63e3a8a60422627a29b89e91b8a
#
_cell.length_a   1.000
_cell.length_b   1.000
_cell.length_c   1.000
_cell.angle_alpha   90.00
_cell.angle_beta   90.00
_cell.angle_gamma   90.00
#
_symmetry.space_group_name_H-M   'P 1'
#
loop_
_entity.id
_entity.type
_entity.pdbx_description
1 polymer ?
#
loop_
_entity_poly.entity_id
_entity_poly.type
_entity_poly.pdbx_seq_one_letter_code
_entity_poly.pdbx_strand_id
1 'polypeptide(L)'
;KVIPMPLNVVGTTATEEDFELSEMVSFVELFNTTVEKVQEVLPKLTASMQSLCPTFYSAIQEDVDGMLLKSCTISKLTPGTKINPHSGDIDSLRLHFPVIEDEGAWLSVRGRKRSWKVGELFAFHDHDKHWAQHNGTHDRIVVIMDYALSQLEDRGITIEKWEEELAI
;
A
#
# COMPACT_ATOMS: atom_id res chain seq x y z
N LYS A 1 -1.71 -18.93 6.91
CA LYS A 1 -0.88 -18.10 7.81
C LYS A 1 -1.50 -16.72 7.91
N VAL A 2 -1.83 -16.29 9.13
CA VAL A 2 -2.33 -14.92 9.34
C VAL A 2 -1.11 -14.00 9.43
N ILE A 3 -1.05 -13.03 8.51
CA ILE A 3 -0.01 -11.99 8.53
C ILE A 3 -0.56 -10.81 9.34
N PRO A 4 0.16 -10.36 10.36
CA PRO A 4 -0.27 -9.19 11.11
C PRO A 4 -0.26 -7.95 10.19
N MET A 5 -1.30 -7.12 10.34
CA MET A 5 -1.44 -5.87 9.60
C MET A 5 -1.18 -4.70 10.56
N PRO A 6 0.04 -4.19 10.64
CA PRO A 6 0.33 -3.04 11.50
C PRO A 6 -0.36 -1.78 10.96
N LEU A 7 -0.73 -0.89 11.86
CA LEU A 7 -1.23 0.43 11.52
C LEU A 7 -0.05 1.39 11.34
N ASN A 8 -0.03 2.09 10.21
CA ASN A 8 0.87 3.19 9.96
C ASN A 8 0.05 4.48 9.77
N VAL A 9 0.10 5.37 10.75
CA VAL A 9 -0.56 6.68 10.69
C VAL A 9 0.51 7.76 10.51
N VAL A 10 0.49 8.42 9.36
CA VAL A 10 1.43 9.49 9.03
C VAL A 10 0.74 10.85 9.22
N GLY A 11 1.40 11.76 9.93
CA GLY A 11 0.86 13.08 10.27
C GLY A 11 0.39 13.21 11.72
N THR A 12 0.63 12.21 12.56
CA THR A 12 0.46 12.30 14.00
C THR A 12 1.82 12.48 14.68
N THR A 13 1.83 13.22 15.80
CA THR A 13 3.01 13.45 16.63
C THR A 13 3.04 12.55 17.86
N ALA A 14 2.16 11.52 17.93
CA ALA A 14 2.09 10.62 19.07
C ALA A 14 3.40 9.83 19.25
N THR A 15 3.93 9.83 20.45
CA THR A 15 5.04 8.97 20.88
C THR A 15 4.49 7.67 21.47
N GLU A 16 5.30 6.62 21.57
CA GLU A 16 4.88 5.32 22.12
C GLU A 16 4.33 5.41 23.56
N GLU A 17 4.65 6.47 24.29
CA GLU A 17 4.23 6.69 25.68
C GLU A 17 2.82 7.29 25.83
N ASP A 18 2.24 7.84 24.74
CA ASP A 18 0.95 8.54 24.74
C ASP A 18 -0.22 7.68 24.25
N PHE A 19 -0.12 6.35 24.36
CA PHE A 19 -1.19 5.43 23.95
C PHE A 19 -2.38 5.49 24.93
N GLU A 20 -3.20 6.54 24.82
CA GLU A 20 -4.43 6.69 25.60
C GLU A 20 -5.58 5.86 24.99
N LEU A 21 -6.62 5.59 25.80
CA LEU A 21 -7.82 4.86 25.38
C LEU A 21 -8.49 5.47 24.14
N SER A 22 -8.44 6.80 24.00
CA SER A 22 -8.93 7.53 22.82
C SER A 22 -8.22 7.14 21.53
N GLU A 23 -6.92 6.84 21.57
CA GLU A 23 -6.13 6.39 20.42
C GLU A 23 -6.46 4.96 20.04
N MET A 24 -6.73 4.09 21.02
CA MET A 24 -7.21 2.73 20.76
C MET A 24 -8.58 2.73 20.06
N VAL A 25 -9.50 3.61 20.48
CA VAL A 25 -10.81 3.77 19.84
C VAL A 25 -10.62 4.25 18.39
N SER A 26 -9.78 5.27 18.19
CA SER A 26 -9.45 5.79 16.85
C SER A 26 -8.80 4.72 15.96
N PHE A 27 -7.95 3.87 16.52
CA PHE A 27 -7.37 2.73 15.80
C PHE A 27 -8.44 1.74 15.37
N VAL A 28 -9.35 1.34 16.25
CA VAL A 28 -10.44 0.39 15.96
C VAL A 28 -11.37 0.96 14.89
N GLU A 29 -11.72 2.23 14.99
CA GLU A 29 -12.56 2.91 13.99
C GLU A 29 -11.88 2.93 12.62
N LEU A 30 -10.60 3.30 12.56
CA LEU A 30 -9.82 3.29 11.32
C LEU A 30 -9.74 1.88 10.72
N PHE A 31 -9.49 0.88 11.56
CA PHE A 31 -9.41 -0.52 11.12
C PHE A 31 -10.74 -0.97 10.52
N ASN A 32 -11.85 -0.75 11.24
CA ASN A 32 -13.18 -1.15 10.78
C ASN A 32 -13.57 -0.44 9.49
N THR A 33 -13.36 0.88 9.40
CA THR A 33 -13.61 1.65 8.19
C THR A 33 -12.79 1.13 7.02
N THR A 34 -11.54 0.78 7.26
CA THR A 34 -10.66 0.23 6.22
C THR A 34 -11.14 -1.13 5.76
N VAL A 35 -11.53 -2.02 6.69
CA VAL A 35 -12.06 -3.35 6.35
C VAL A 35 -13.32 -3.26 5.50
N GLU A 36 -14.25 -2.39 5.87
CA GLU A 36 -15.48 -2.15 5.10
C GLU A 36 -15.16 -1.67 3.67
N LYS A 37 -14.25 -0.71 3.54
CA LYS A 37 -13.82 -0.19 2.23
C LYS A 37 -13.06 -1.21 1.41
N VAL A 38 -12.22 -2.02 2.02
CA VAL A 38 -11.53 -3.14 1.34
C VAL A 38 -12.56 -4.13 0.80
N GLN A 39 -13.56 -4.51 1.59
CA GLN A 39 -14.63 -5.42 1.16
C GLN A 39 -15.42 -4.86 -0.03
N GLU A 40 -15.70 -3.55 -0.02
CA GLU A 40 -16.41 -2.87 -1.10
C GLU A 40 -15.62 -2.87 -2.43
N VAL A 41 -14.30 -2.63 -2.36
CA VAL A 41 -13.47 -2.44 -3.56
C VAL A 41 -12.74 -3.72 -4.01
N LEU A 42 -12.65 -4.73 -3.14
CA LEU A 42 -11.91 -5.97 -3.39
C LEU A 42 -12.33 -6.68 -4.69
N PRO A 43 -13.62 -6.79 -5.06
CA PRO A 43 -14.00 -7.43 -6.31
C PRO A 43 -13.40 -6.75 -7.55
N LYS A 44 -13.35 -5.41 -7.56
CA LYS A 44 -12.76 -4.63 -8.66
C LYS A 44 -11.26 -4.84 -8.75
N LEU A 45 -10.59 -4.87 -7.61
CA LEU A 45 -9.16 -5.08 -7.54
C LEU A 45 -8.75 -6.49 -7.92
N THR A 46 -9.51 -7.47 -7.46
CA THR A 46 -9.32 -8.87 -7.86
C THR A 46 -9.45 -9.01 -9.38
N ALA A 47 -10.48 -8.44 -9.97
CA ALA A 47 -10.70 -8.47 -11.41
C ALA A 47 -9.57 -7.75 -12.17
N SER A 48 -9.13 -6.58 -11.69
CA SER A 48 -8.00 -5.84 -12.27
C SER A 48 -6.72 -6.65 -12.19
N MET A 49 -6.42 -7.24 -11.04
CA MET A 49 -5.21 -8.04 -10.85
C MET A 49 -5.21 -9.30 -11.71
N GLN A 50 -6.35 -9.99 -11.83
CA GLN A 50 -6.49 -11.15 -12.70
C GLN A 50 -6.29 -10.78 -14.18
N SER A 51 -6.77 -9.61 -14.61
CA SER A 51 -6.67 -9.14 -15.99
C SER A 51 -5.28 -8.63 -16.33
N LEU A 52 -4.70 -7.79 -15.45
CA LEU A 52 -3.41 -7.13 -15.71
C LEU A 52 -2.22 -8.02 -15.38
N CYS A 53 -2.31 -8.83 -14.34
CA CYS A 53 -1.20 -9.58 -13.78
C CYS A 53 -1.60 -11.01 -13.40
N PRO A 54 -2.07 -11.84 -14.33
CA PRO A 54 -2.59 -13.17 -14.03
C PRO A 54 -1.54 -14.08 -13.38
N THR A 55 -0.29 -13.98 -13.77
CA THR A 55 0.82 -14.78 -13.22
C THR A 55 1.08 -14.44 -11.74
N PHE A 56 1.06 -13.16 -11.41
CA PHE A 56 1.23 -12.73 -10.02
C PHE A 56 0.02 -13.08 -9.17
N TYR A 57 -1.17 -12.90 -9.69
CA TYR A 57 -2.39 -13.30 -9.01
C TYR A 57 -2.36 -14.80 -8.66
N SER A 58 -1.96 -15.65 -9.60
CA SER A 58 -1.76 -17.07 -9.34
C SER A 58 -0.69 -17.33 -8.28
N ALA A 59 0.44 -16.63 -8.35
CA ALA A 59 1.52 -16.78 -7.38
C ALA A 59 1.09 -16.42 -5.95
N ILE A 60 0.27 -15.37 -5.78
CA ILE A 60 -0.30 -15.00 -4.47
C ILE A 60 -1.20 -16.10 -3.94
N GLN A 61 -2.05 -16.68 -4.78
CA GLN A 61 -2.96 -17.77 -4.38
C GLN A 61 -2.21 -19.06 -4.03
N GLU A 62 -1.09 -19.33 -4.68
CA GLU A 62 -0.25 -20.51 -4.51
C GLU A 62 0.82 -20.34 -3.43
N ASP A 63 0.88 -19.21 -2.74
CA ASP A 63 1.89 -18.90 -1.71
C ASP A 63 1.57 -19.62 -0.39
N VAL A 64 1.62 -20.95 -0.42
CA VAL A 64 1.30 -21.83 0.72
C VAL A 64 2.21 -21.58 1.92
N ASP A 65 3.48 -21.27 1.68
CA ASP A 65 4.48 -21.02 2.72
C ASP A 65 4.40 -19.59 3.29
N GLY A 66 3.65 -18.70 2.63
CA GLY A 66 3.52 -17.30 3.01
C GLY A 66 4.84 -16.54 2.98
N MET A 67 5.74 -16.90 2.07
CA MET A 67 7.06 -16.28 1.93
C MET A 67 7.05 -15.09 0.97
N LEU A 68 6.03 -15.00 0.11
CA LEU A 68 5.94 -13.98 -0.91
C LEU A 68 5.54 -12.61 -0.30
N LEU A 69 4.52 -12.58 0.54
CA LEU A 69 4.06 -11.36 1.21
C LEU A 69 4.90 -11.12 2.47
N LYS A 70 5.68 -10.04 2.48
CA LYS A 70 6.54 -9.62 3.60
C LYS A 70 5.76 -8.86 4.66
N SER A 71 4.91 -7.92 4.23
CA SER A 71 4.11 -7.09 5.13
C SER A 71 2.83 -6.61 4.48
N CYS A 72 1.84 -6.32 5.33
CA CYS A 72 0.60 -5.65 4.95
C CYS A 72 0.29 -4.58 5.99
N THR A 73 0.12 -3.34 5.56
CA THR A 73 -0.01 -2.16 6.44
C THR A 73 -1.17 -1.30 5.99
N ILE A 74 -1.93 -0.75 6.93
CA ILE A 74 -2.87 0.33 6.67
C ILE A 74 -2.12 1.65 6.86
N SER A 75 -2.11 2.49 5.82
CA SER A 75 -1.48 3.81 5.85
C SER A 75 -2.52 4.90 5.70
N LYS A 76 -2.63 5.74 6.73
CA LYS A 76 -3.43 6.95 6.72
C LYS A 76 -2.51 8.16 6.56
N LEU A 77 -2.79 8.99 5.57
CA LEU A 77 -2.12 10.27 5.35
C LEU A 77 -3.13 11.39 5.58
N THR A 78 -2.87 12.22 6.58
CA THR A 78 -3.73 13.34 6.95
C THR A 78 -3.44 14.59 6.11
N PRO A 79 -4.41 15.49 5.90
CA PRO A 79 -4.19 16.76 5.22
C PRO A 79 -3.04 17.57 5.84
N GLY A 80 -2.24 18.22 4.99
CA GLY A 80 -1.09 19.01 5.40
C GLY A 80 0.20 18.20 5.66
N THR A 81 0.15 16.88 5.59
CA THR A 81 1.30 16.02 5.86
C THR A 81 2.20 15.89 4.64
N LYS A 82 3.50 15.80 4.91
CA LYS A 82 4.52 15.48 3.94
C LYS A 82 5.38 14.31 4.44
N ILE A 83 5.57 13.32 3.59
CA ILE A 83 6.58 12.26 3.78
C ILE A 83 7.80 12.67 2.99
N ASN A 84 8.93 12.85 3.68
CA ASN A 84 10.17 13.28 3.05
C ASN A 84 10.73 12.23 2.07
N PRO A 85 11.48 12.65 1.05
CA PRO A 85 12.13 11.73 0.14
C PRO A 85 13.00 10.71 0.87
N HIS A 86 12.75 9.44 0.58
CA HIS A 86 13.47 8.30 1.16
C HIS A 86 13.48 7.13 0.19
N SER A 87 14.25 6.11 0.52
CA SER A 87 14.30 4.81 -0.16
C SER A 87 14.12 3.73 0.89
N GLY A 88 13.34 2.72 0.57
CA GLY A 88 13.06 1.60 1.45
C GLY A 88 13.90 0.35 1.13
N ASP A 89 13.28 -0.81 1.30
CA ASP A 89 13.91 -2.12 1.18
C ASP A 89 14.18 -2.48 -0.29
N ILE A 90 15.40 -2.94 -0.56
CA ILE A 90 15.83 -3.36 -1.90
C ILE A 90 15.12 -4.62 -2.40
N ASP A 91 14.68 -5.50 -1.49
CA ASP A 91 13.96 -6.73 -1.82
C ASP A 91 12.43 -6.56 -1.64
N SER A 92 11.89 -5.38 -1.96
CA SER A 92 10.45 -5.12 -1.82
C SER A 92 9.84 -4.51 -3.06
N LEU A 93 8.86 -5.23 -3.62
CA LEU A 93 7.86 -4.65 -4.51
C LEU A 93 6.71 -4.14 -3.63
N ARG A 94 6.51 -2.84 -3.61
CA ARG A 94 5.46 -2.20 -2.80
C ARG A 94 4.22 -1.97 -3.64
N LEU A 95 3.12 -2.57 -3.21
CA LEU A 95 1.81 -2.45 -3.83
C LEU A 95 0.93 -1.53 -3.01
N HIS A 96 0.34 -0.53 -3.65
CA HIS A 96 -0.63 0.37 -3.03
C HIS A 96 -2.04 0.04 -3.51
N PHE A 97 -2.91 -0.16 -2.52
CA PHE A 97 -4.31 -0.46 -2.66
C PHE A 97 -5.13 0.69 -2.03
N PRO A 98 -5.52 1.73 -2.80
CA PRO A 98 -6.27 2.85 -2.27
C PRO A 98 -7.69 2.45 -1.89
N VAL A 99 -8.13 2.82 -0.69
CA VAL A 99 -9.48 2.57 -0.17
C VAL A 99 -10.25 3.85 0.14
N ILE A 100 -9.55 4.93 0.48
CA ILE A 100 -10.09 6.28 0.58
C ILE A 100 -9.12 7.22 -0.09
N GLU A 101 -9.60 7.98 -1.06
CA GLU A 101 -8.80 8.92 -1.85
C GLU A 101 -9.05 10.37 -1.47
N ASP A 102 -8.09 11.23 -1.79
CA ASP A 102 -8.24 12.66 -1.83
C ASP A 102 -7.40 13.20 -2.99
N GLU A 103 -8.00 14.04 -3.81
CA GLU A 103 -7.34 14.59 -5.02
C GLU A 103 -6.09 15.41 -4.71
N GLY A 104 -6.00 15.97 -3.50
CA GLY A 104 -4.84 16.74 -3.05
C GLY A 104 -3.68 15.90 -2.54
N ALA A 105 -3.88 14.57 -2.39
CA ALA A 105 -2.84 13.64 -1.96
C ALA A 105 -2.16 12.99 -3.16
N TRP A 106 -0.84 12.99 -3.16
CA TRP A 106 -0.06 12.41 -4.24
C TRP A 106 1.27 11.83 -3.76
N LEU A 107 1.78 10.88 -4.53
CA LEU A 107 3.05 10.21 -4.36
C LEU A 107 3.96 10.55 -5.54
N SER A 108 5.24 10.76 -5.28
CA SER A 108 6.27 10.84 -6.30
C SER A 108 7.22 9.67 -6.16
N VAL A 109 7.44 8.94 -7.25
CA VAL A 109 8.43 7.86 -7.33
C VAL A 109 9.34 8.17 -8.52
N ARG A 110 10.64 8.22 -8.29
CA ARG A 110 11.64 8.59 -9.32
C ARG A 110 11.30 9.89 -10.07
N GLY A 111 10.66 10.84 -9.37
CA GLY A 111 10.24 12.14 -9.93
C GLY A 111 8.91 12.11 -10.69
N ARG A 112 8.27 10.96 -10.86
CA ARG A 112 6.94 10.85 -11.45
C ARG A 112 5.88 10.93 -10.37
N LYS A 113 4.87 11.77 -10.56
CA LYS A 113 3.77 11.96 -9.61
C LYS A 113 2.55 11.12 -9.98
N ARG A 114 1.91 10.59 -8.95
CA ARG A 114 0.64 9.89 -9.06
C ARG A 114 -0.23 10.17 -7.84
N SER A 115 -1.53 10.42 -8.05
CA SER A 115 -2.53 10.42 -7.00
C SER A 115 -3.05 9.00 -6.77
N TRP A 116 -3.53 8.75 -5.55
CA TRP A 116 -4.23 7.50 -5.25
C TRP A 116 -5.69 7.63 -5.69
N LYS A 117 -6.17 6.61 -6.41
CA LYS A 117 -7.57 6.50 -6.80
C LYS A 117 -8.14 5.15 -6.37
N VAL A 118 -9.32 5.16 -5.77
CA VAL A 118 -9.99 3.95 -5.32
C VAL A 118 -10.24 3.01 -6.48
N GLY A 119 -9.83 1.75 -6.34
CA GLY A 119 -9.94 0.72 -7.37
C GLY A 119 -8.78 0.70 -8.37
N GLU A 120 -7.84 1.64 -8.31
CA GLU A 120 -6.63 1.64 -9.12
C GLU A 120 -5.43 1.19 -8.29
N LEU A 121 -4.99 -0.03 -8.56
CA LEU A 121 -3.80 -0.62 -7.98
C LEU A 121 -2.56 -0.08 -8.68
N PHE A 122 -1.49 0.17 -7.94
CA PHE A 122 -0.18 0.41 -8.53
C PHE A 122 0.94 -0.12 -7.65
N ALA A 123 2.08 -0.37 -8.26
CA ALA A 123 3.25 -0.89 -7.58
C ALA A 123 4.51 -0.13 -7.99
N PHE A 124 5.50 -0.14 -7.11
CA PHE A 124 6.83 0.37 -7.37
C PHE A 124 7.86 -0.36 -6.52
N HIS A 125 9.11 -0.28 -6.95
CA HIS A 125 10.21 -0.82 -6.20
C HIS A 125 10.46 0.07 -4.96
N ASP A 126 10.31 -0.46 -3.75
CA ASP A 126 10.40 0.32 -2.52
C ASP A 126 11.76 1.03 -2.34
N HIS A 127 12.82 0.46 -2.95
CA HIS A 127 14.15 1.07 -2.97
C HIS A 127 14.25 2.31 -3.86
N ASP A 128 13.35 2.51 -4.81
CA ASP A 128 13.30 3.73 -5.60
C ASP A 128 12.96 4.92 -4.71
N LYS A 129 13.67 6.03 -4.94
CA LYS A 129 13.44 7.25 -4.17
C LYS A 129 12.01 7.74 -4.36
N HIS A 130 11.28 7.84 -3.25
CA HIS A 130 9.89 8.24 -3.25
C HIS A 130 9.56 9.16 -2.07
N TRP A 131 8.49 9.93 -2.23
CA TRP A 131 7.98 10.85 -1.24
C TRP A 131 6.51 11.17 -1.51
N ALA A 132 5.80 11.70 -0.52
CA ALA A 132 4.39 11.99 -0.64
C ALA A 132 4.04 13.34 -0.01
N GLN A 133 2.95 13.93 -0.48
CA GLN A 133 2.39 15.16 0.09
C GLN A 133 0.88 15.13 0.00
N HIS A 134 0.24 15.70 1.01
CA HIS A 134 -1.21 15.81 1.08
C HIS A 134 -1.64 17.26 1.25
N ASN A 135 -2.10 17.87 0.16
CA ASN A 135 -2.60 19.24 0.12
C ASN A 135 -4.14 19.32 0.07
N GLY A 136 -4.81 18.20 0.29
CA GLY A 136 -6.25 18.08 0.23
C GLY A 136 -6.95 18.34 1.55
N THR A 137 -8.17 17.83 1.68
CA THR A 137 -9.09 18.14 2.78
C THR A 137 -9.54 16.93 3.58
N HIS A 138 -9.39 15.72 3.06
CA HIS A 138 -9.82 14.47 3.69
C HIS A 138 -8.64 13.52 3.88
N ASP A 139 -8.77 12.59 4.81
CA ASP A 139 -7.76 11.56 4.99
C ASP A 139 -7.65 10.65 3.76
N ARG A 140 -6.42 10.36 3.32
CA ARG A 140 -6.14 9.33 2.33
C ARG A 140 -5.78 8.05 3.08
N ILE A 141 -6.47 6.93 2.76
CA ILE A 141 -6.20 5.62 3.34
C ILE A 141 -5.87 4.63 2.23
N VAL A 142 -4.74 3.94 2.37
CA VAL A 142 -4.32 2.86 1.47
C VAL A 142 -3.92 1.63 2.28
N VAL A 143 -4.16 0.46 1.72
CA VAL A 143 -3.49 -0.78 2.16
C VAL A 143 -2.20 -0.89 1.37
N ILE A 144 -1.08 -1.04 2.06
CA ILE A 144 0.24 -1.21 1.48
C ILE A 144 0.66 -2.66 1.70
N MET A 145 1.01 -3.34 0.62
CA MET A 145 1.52 -4.70 0.65
C MET A 145 2.93 -4.74 0.06
N ASP A 146 3.86 -5.30 0.80
CA ASP A 146 5.23 -5.49 0.35
C ASP A 146 5.46 -6.96 0.01
N TYR A 147 5.87 -7.22 -1.22
CA TYR A 147 6.18 -8.55 -1.73
C TYR A 147 7.69 -8.71 -1.94
N ALA A 148 8.22 -9.88 -1.59
CA ALA A 148 9.64 -10.18 -1.77
C ALA A 148 9.99 -10.33 -3.26
N LEU A 149 10.80 -9.42 -3.79
CA LEU A 149 11.24 -9.44 -5.20
C LEU A 149 11.98 -10.72 -5.54
N SER A 150 12.89 -11.17 -4.67
CA SER A 150 13.62 -12.43 -4.83
C SER A 150 12.67 -13.63 -4.97
N GLN A 151 11.59 -13.68 -4.20
CA GLN A 151 10.58 -14.73 -4.28
C GLN A 151 9.73 -14.64 -5.55
N LEU A 152 9.47 -13.45 -6.06
CA LEU A 152 8.81 -13.25 -7.35
C LEU A 152 9.68 -13.76 -8.50
N GLU A 153 10.96 -13.40 -8.51
CA GLU A 153 11.94 -13.84 -9.50
C GLU A 153 12.11 -15.38 -9.49
N ASP A 154 12.19 -15.99 -8.32
CA ASP A 154 12.27 -17.46 -8.18
C ASP A 154 11.04 -18.17 -8.76
N ARG A 155 9.90 -17.49 -8.82
CA ARG A 155 8.67 -17.98 -9.46
C ARG A 155 8.53 -17.60 -10.94
N GLY A 156 9.59 -17.02 -11.53
CA GLY A 156 9.61 -16.60 -12.93
C GLY A 156 8.77 -15.35 -13.20
N ILE A 157 8.42 -14.57 -12.18
CA ILE A 157 7.70 -13.30 -12.31
C ILE A 157 8.73 -12.19 -12.41
N THR A 158 8.93 -11.63 -13.60
CA THR A 158 9.89 -10.56 -13.81
C THR A 158 9.23 -9.19 -13.60
N ILE A 159 9.95 -8.29 -12.92
CA ILE A 159 9.49 -6.94 -12.58
C ILE A 159 9.26 -6.08 -13.82
N GLU A 160 9.99 -6.33 -14.90
CA GLU A 160 9.90 -5.58 -16.14
C GLU A 160 8.46 -5.55 -16.70
N LYS A 161 7.71 -6.65 -16.56
CA LYS A 161 6.29 -6.70 -16.92
C LYS A 161 5.41 -5.84 -16.00
N TRP A 162 5.85 -5.62 -14.78
CA TRP A 162 5.11 -4.85 -13.79
C TRP A 162 5.30 -3.35 -13.97
N GLU A 163 6.52 -2.94 -14.35
CA GLU A 163 6.85 -1.54 -14.58
C GLU A 163 6.03 -0.94 -15.71
N GLU A 164 5.62 -1.74 -16.69
CA GLU A 164 4.79 -1.29 -17.80
C GLU A 164 3.30 -1.19 -17.45
N GLU A 165 2.79 -2.06 -16.58
CA GLU A 165 1.34 -2.20 -16.34
C GLU A 165 0.87 -1.56 -15.02
N LEU A 166 1.68 -1.57 -13.97
CA LEU A 166 1.32 -1.10 -12.62
C LEU A 166 2.20 0.01 -12.09
N ALA A 167 3.30 0.35 -12.74
CA ALA A 167 4.25 1.32 -12.25
C ALA A 167 3.79 2.76 -12.47
N ILE A 168 4.23 3.62 -11.57
CA ILE A 168 4.13 5.06 -11.72
C ILE A 168 5.01 5.52 -12.89
#